data_937c74c7baccc8a4068ca15bc555718c
#
_entry.id   937c74c7baccc8a4068ca15bc555718c
#
_cell.length_a   1.000
_cell.length_b   1.000
_cell.length_c   1.000
_cell.angle_alpha   90.00
_cell.angle_beta   90.00
_cell.angle_gamma   90.00
#
_symmetry.space_group_name_H-M   'P 1'
#
loop_
_entity.id
_entity.type
_entity.pdbx_description
1 polymer ?
#
loop_
_entity_poly.entity_id
_entity_poly.type
_entity_poly.pdbx_seq_one_letter_code
_entity_poly.pdbx_strand_id
1 'polypeptide(L)'
;MIDNNLRKGEFYMGKLNAKQLLSVSLTLFAIFFGAGNMIFPPAMGQLAGTNFIHALAGFLVTDAGIAILGMIGVVLVGNSMSDLGGLVSKKFAVVLSVGVYLLIGPLFALPRTGSVSFELALLPYVPQHNAWIFSLLFTAGFFLLTYYLSSNPNKVVDVVGKYMTPILLISIVMIFVGCIFTNPVNSEMIQYGTIGVPQQDYVSIPFFKGMIEGYNALDGPAGLAFAIIVINAIRSYGITDKKSIVKYTIFSGLGAAFFLAVVYFMLTYAGAITSTSFSNGGALLHALTSSLFGSVGGVILGIAVLLACLTTSIGLTTAFSDYFKELFPSVSYKKIAAAVCIFSFVISNVGLSQLITISLPVLMMIYPISVVLILLSFMKKYIGHRRMVYVGGMFMAFLASFVSALESAGVSFGITSLFHDYLPFYSLGLGWIIPAVVGAFIGFLPFWPMNKKNENI
;
A
#
# COMPACT_ATOMS: atom_id res chain seq x y z
N MET A 1 -53.99 14.20 -16.92
CA MET A 1 -53.50 13.98 -15.55
C MET A 1 -51.97 13.96 -15.66
N ILE A 2 -51.36 15.14 -15.62
CA ILE A 2 -49.90 15.35 -15.72
C ILE A 2 -49.39 15.38 -14.29
N ASP A 3 -48.39 14.58 -14.09
CA ASP A 3 -47.74 14.16 -12.86
C ASP A 3 -47.33 15.31 -11.94
N ASN A 4 -47.91 15.34 -10.74
CA ASN A 4 -47.72 16.38 -9.71
C ASN A 4 -46.47 16.14 -8.82
N ASN A 5 -45.45 15.47 -9.35
CA ASN A 5 -44.23 15.08 -8.60
C ASN A 5 -42.99 16.00 -8.80
N LEU A 6 -43.18 17.21 -9.36
CA LEU A 6 -42.03 18.14 -9.61
C LEU A 6 -41.96 19.32 -8.61
N ARG A 7 -42.51 19.18 -7.40
CA ARG A 7 -42.34 20.22 -6.37
C ARG A 7 -42.08 19.60 -4.99
N LYS A 8 -40.86 19.16 -4.78
CA LYS A 8 -40.16 19.25 -3.48
C LYS A 8 -38.68 19.06 -3.78
N GLY A 9 -37.96 20.17 -3.94
CA GLY A 9 -36.51 20.22 -3.92
C GLY A 9 -35.94 19.95 -2.51
N GLU A 10 -36.28 18.82 -1.93
CA GLU A 10 -35.50 18.27 -0.83
C GLU A 10 -34.27 17.65 -1.47
N PHE A 11 -33.15 18.36 -1.34
CA PHE A 11 -31.84 17.74 -1.47
C PHE A 11 -31.82 16.54 -0.51
N TYR A 12 -32.15 15.36 -1.01
CA TYR A 12 -31.84 14.11 -0.33
C TYR A 12 -30.33 14.11 -0.17
N MET A 13 -29.84 14.51 1.01
CA MET A 13 -28.46 14.25 1.41
C MET A 13 -28.32 12.73 1.43
N GLY A 14 -27.81 12.16 0.34
CA GLY A 14 -27.67 10.72 0.17
C GLY A 14 -26.85 10.18 1.35
N LYS A 15 -27.41 9.20 2.07
CA LYS A 15 -26.66 8.48 3.10
C LYS A 15 -26.27 7.14 2.51
N LEU A 16 -24.99 6.77 2.61
CA LEU A 16 -24.59 5.40 2.32
C LEU A 16 -25.31 4.45 3.27
N ASN A 17 -25.96 3.45 2.71
CA ASN A 17 -26.46 2.33 3.51
C ASN A 17 -25.30 1.39 3.90
N ALA A 18 -25.53 0.49 4.86
CA ALA A 18 -24.50 -0.41 5.36
C ALA A 18 -23.88 -1.30 4.26
N LYS A 19 -24.66 -1.73 3.27
CA LYS A 19 -24.17 -2.55 2.14
C LYS A 19 -23.24 -1.74 1.23
N GLN A 20 -23.58 -0.49 0.94
CA GLN A 20 -22.76 0.41 0.13
C GLN A 20 -21.45 0.74 0.85
N LEU A 21 -21.52 1.05 2.17
CA LEU A 21 -20.34 1.30 2.98
C LEU A 21 -19.42 0.08 3.02
N LEU A 22 -19.98 -1.11 3.23
CA LEU A 22 -19.23 -2.37 3.19
C LEU A 22 -18.59 -2.59 1.82
N SER A 23 -19.29 -2.33 0.72
CA SER A 23 -18.75 -2.46 -0.64
C SER A 23 -17.55 -1.54 -0.86
N VAL A 24 -17.60 -0.27 -0.40
CA VAL A 24 -16.48 0.65 -0.50
C VAL A 24 -15.32 0.18 0.39
N SER A 25 -15.60 -0.30 1.61
CA SER A 25 -14.57 -0.85 2.52
C SER A 25 -13.86 -2.07 1.93
N LEU A 26 -14.62 -3.00 1.33
CA LEU A 26 -14.07 -4.19 0.67
C LEU A 26 -13.28 -3.83 -0.60
N THR A 27 -13.72 -2.82 -1.34
CA THR A 27 -12.95 -2.31 -2.49
C THR A 27 -11.63 -1.72 -2.03
N LEU A 28 -11.64 -0.90 -0.98
CA LEU A 28 -10.43 -0.34 -0.40
C LEU A 28 -9.49 -1.42 0.11
N PHE A 29 -10.00 -2.37 0.89
CA PHE A 29 -9.23 -3.53 1.32
C PHE A 29 -8.55 -4.20 0.13
N ALA A 30 -9.30 -4.51 -0.93
CA ALA A 30 -8.78 -5.25 -2.06
C ALA A 30 -7.75 -4.49 -2.90
N ILE A 31 -7.87 -3.18 -3.05
CA ILE A 31 -6.87 -2.39 -3.79
C ILE A 31 -5.60 -2.15 -2.97
N PHE A 32 -5.70 -2.10 -1.63
CA PHE A 32 -4.54 -2.08 -0.75
C PHE A 32 -3.89 -3.47 -0.65
N PHE A 33 -4.68 -4.52 -0.47
CA PHE A 33 -4.17 -5.87 -0.28
C PHE A 33 -3.60 -6.45 -1.58
N GLY A 34 -2.33 -6.21 -1.83
CA GLY A 34 -1.63 -6.58 -3.06
C GLY A 34 -0.47 -7.54 -2.87
N ALA A 35 0.45 -7.48 -3.81
CA ALA A 35 1.62 -8.36 -3.87
C ALA A 35 2.49 -8.33 -2.60
N GLY A 36 2.79 -7.13 -2.09
CA GLY A 36 3.58 -6.96 -0.86
C GLY A 36 2.89 -7.55 0.35
N ASN A 37 1.60 -7.30 0.46
CA ASN A 37 0.75 -7.74 1.57
C ASN A 37 0.56 -9.27 1.64
N MET A 38 0.80 -9.96 0.52
CA MET A 38 0.84 -11.43 0.50
C MET A 38 2.18 -12.01 0.95
N ILE A 39 3.30 -11.31 0.73
CA ILE A 39 4.63 -11.88 0.95
C ILE A 39 5.31 -11.41 2.25
N PHE A 40 5.12 -10.14 2.67
CA PHE A 40 5.80 -9.63 3.85
C PHE A 40 5.25 -10.15 5.17
N PRO A 41 3.92 -10.21 5.43
CA PRO A 41 3.41 -10.71 6.69
C PRO A 41 3.83 -12.17 7.01
N PRO A 42 3.76 -13.16 6.10
CA PRO A 42 4.23 -14.51 6.42
C PRO A 42 5.75 -14.58 6.62
N ALA A 43 6.56 -13.85 5.83
CA ALA A 43 8.00 -13.79 6.04
C ALA A 43 8.36 -13.17 7.40
N MET A 44 7.70 -12.06 7.76
CA MET A 44 7.83 -11.42 9.06
C MET A 44 7.40 -12.38 10.19
N GLY A 45 6.28 -13.07 10.03
CA GLY A 45 5.76 -14.03 11.02
C GLY A 45 6.76 -15.14 11.30
N GLN A 46 7.39 -15.69 10.27
CA GLN A 46 8.41 -16.73 10.40
C GLN A 46 9.61 -16.26 11.24
N LEU A 47 10.12 -15.06 10.95
CA LEU A 47 11.26 -14.52 11.68
C LEU A 47 10.89 -14.04 13.10
N ALA A 48 9.66 -13.56 13.29
CA ALA A 48 9.19 -13.06 14.57
C ALA A 48 8.80 -14.17 15.55
N GLY A 49 8.44 -15.37 15.08
CA GLY A 49 8.09 -16.49 15.93
C GLY A 49 7.07 -16.10 17.03
N THR A 50 7.38 -16.38 18.30
CA THR A 50 6.51 -16.01 19.44
C THR A 50 6.25 -14.51 19.57
N ASN A 51 7.08 -13.65 18.96
CA ASN A 51 6.92 -12.20 18.96
C ASN A 51 6.08 -11.67 17.78
N PHE A 52 5.43 -12.56 17.01
CA PHE A 52 4.70 -12.18 15.79
C PHE A 52 3.60 -11.13 16.01
N ILE A 53 2.92 -11.12 17.16
CA ILE A 53 1.88 -10.13 17.48
C ILE A 53 2.49 -8.71 17.59
N HIS A 54 3.67 -8.58 18.22
CA HIS A 54 4.35 -7.29 18.34
C HIS A 54 4.84 -6.79 16.97
N ALA A 55 5.39 -7.70 16.14
CA ALA A 55 5.79 -7.38 14.79
C ALA A 55 4.58 -6.98 13.93
N LEU A 56 3.48 -7.71 14.02
CA LEU A 56 2.22 -7.39 13.31
C LEU A 56 1.68 -6.02 13.72
N ALA A 57 1.72 -5.67 15.00
CA ALA A 57 1.28 -4.35 15.46
C ALA A 57 2.12 -3.23 14.81
N GLY A 58 3.44 -3.39 14.73
CA GLY A 58 4.31 -2.46 14.02
C GLY A 58 3.99 -2.36 12.53
N PHE A 59 3.82 -3.51 11.87
CA PHE A 59 3.44 -3.59 10.45
C PHE A 59 2.12 -2.84 10.18
N LEU A 60 1.09 -3.08 10.98
CA LEU A 60 -0.22 -2.43 10.85
C LEU A 60 -0.15 -0.90 11.00
N VAL A 61 0.74 -0.39 11.85
CA VAL A 61 0.90 1.06 12.02
C VAL A 61 1.40 1.72 10.73
N THR A 62 2.42 1.16 10.11
CA THR A 62 3.07 1.79 8.95
C THR A 62 2.42 1.40 7.62
N ASP A 63 1.88 0.21 7.50
CA ASP A 63 1.18 -0.24 6.30
C ASP A 63 -0.26 0.32 6.28
N ALA A 64 -1.21 -0.36 6.93
CA ALA A 64 -2.63 0.03 6.92
C ALA A 64 -2.88 1.38 7.60
N GLY A 65 -2.19 1.67 8.72
CA GLY A 65 -2.39 2.90 9.49
C GLY A 65 -2.03 4.15 8.69
N ILE A 66 -0.81 4.24 8.18
CA ILE A 66 -0.35 5.39 7.38
C ILE A 66 -1.12 5.50 6.06
N ALA A 67 -1.45 4.37 5.42
CA ALA A 67 -2.25 4.37 4.19
C ALA A 67 -3.62 5.04 4.39
N ILE A 68 -4.33 4.65 5.45
CA ILE A 68 -5.66 5.20 5.75
C ILE A 68 -5.56 6.65 6.22
N LEU A 69 -4.57 6.99 7.06
CA LEU A 69 -4.32 8.38 7.45
C LEU A 69 -3.99 9.24 6.22
N GLY A 70 -3.19 8.73 5.27
CA GLY A 70 -2.89 9.41 4.03
C GLY A 70 -4.14 9.73 3.21
N MET A 71 -5.00 8.76 3.02
CA MET A 71 -6.27 8.93 2.34
C MET A 71 -7.18 9.95 3.04
N ILE A 72 -7.32 9.86 4.37
CA ILE A 72 -8.11 10.82 5.16
C ILE A 72 -7.49 12.21 5.08
N GLY A 73 -6.17 12.34 5.16
CA GLY A 73 -5.44 13.61 5.04
C GLY A 73 -5.72 14.32 3.70
N VAL A 74 -5.71 13.56 2.60
CA VAL A 74 -6.07 14.09 1.27
C VAL A 74 -7.50 14.63 1.27
N VAL A 75 -8.47 13.85 1.76
CA VAL A 75 -9.89 14.24 1.73
C VAL A 75 -10.19 15.42 2.66
N LEU A 76 -9.47 15.54 3.78
CA LEU A 76 -9.58 16.69 4.69
C LEU A 76 -9.10 17.99 4.06
N VAL A 77 -7.98 17.94 3.32
CA VAL A 77 -7.36 19.12 2.69
C VAL A 77 -8.07 19.50 1.39
N GLY A 78 -8.37 18.50 0.55
CA GLY A 78 -8.95 18.72 -0.79
C GLY A 78 -9.63 17.49 -1.35
N ASN A 79 -9.40 17.20 -2.62
CA ASN A 79 -9.93 16.05 -3.34
C ASN A 79 -8.83 15.17 -3.97
N SER A 80 -7.58 15.63 -3.93
CA SER A 80 -6.44 14.98 -4.58
C SER A 80 -5.17 15.10 -3.75
N MET A 81 -4.19 14.26 -4.04
CA MET A 81 -2.86 14.38 -3.46
C MET A 81 -2.20 15.72 -3.83
N SER A 82 -2.52 16.27 -5.00
CA SER A 82 -2.03 17.59 -5.42
C SER A 82 -2.50 18.71 -4.48
N ASP A 83 -3.72 18.62 -3.93
CA ASP A 83 -4.22 19.59 -2.94
C ASP A 83 -3.42 19.50 -1.64
N LEU A 84 -3.08 18.28 -1.22
CA LEU A 84 -2.25 18.03 -0.04
C LEU A 84 -0.84 18.62 -0.23
N GLY A 85 -0.17 18.31 -1.35
CA GLY A 85 1.13 18.89 -1.70
C GLY A 85 1.09 20.41 -1.88
N GLY A 86 -0.07 20.96 -2.24
CA GLY A 86 -0.35 22.39 -2.38
C GLY A 86 -0.17 23.18 -1.07
N LEU A 87 -0.26 22.55 0.10
CA LEU A 87 0.08 23.14 1.40
C LEU A 87 1.53 23.67 1.43
N VAL A 88 2.40 23.07 0.63
CA VAL A 88 3.80 23.49 0.47
C VAL A 88 3.94 24.46 -0.70
N SER A 89 3.66 24.01 -1.92
CA SER A 89 3.60 24.84 -3.12
C SER A 89 3.01 24.08 -4.30
N LYS A 90 2.54 24.80 -5.32
CA LYS A 90 2.06 24.19 -6.58
C LYS A 90 3.13 23.32 -7.27
N LYS A 91 4.39 23.79 -7.32
CA LYS A 91 5.50 23.03 -7.92
C LYS A 91 5.79 21.76 -7.12
N PHE A 92 5.84 21.86 -5.79
CA PHE A 92 6.05 20.71 -4.91
C PHE A 92 4.90 19.69 -5.06
N ALA A 93 3.65 20.14 -5.13
CA ALA A 93 2.49 19.29 -5.34
C ALA A 93 2.64 18.40 -6.59
N VAL A 94 3.06 18.98 -7.72
CA VAL A 94 3.29 18.22 -8.95
C VAL A 94 4.46 17.24 -8.79
N VAL A 95 5.59 17.67 -8.24
CA VAL A 95 6.78 16.81 -8.05
C VAL A 95 6.46 15.64 -7.13
N LEU A 96 5.82 15.91 -5.98
CA LEU A 96 5.42 14.87 -5.05
C LEU A 96 4.43 13.89 -5.69
N SER A 97 3.38 14.41 -6.33
CA SER A 97 2.35 13.57 -6.95
C SER A 97 2.94 12.71 -8.06
N VAL A 98 3.70 13.29 -8.98
CA VAL A 98 4.38 12.54 -10.05
C VAL A 98 5.30 11.48 -9.44
N GLY A 99 6.12 11.84 -8.44
CA GLY A 99 7.04 10.92 -7.77
C GLY A 99 6.31 9.72 -7.14
N VAL A 100 5.25 9.99 -6.36
CA VAL A 100 4.46 8.92 -5.71
C VAL A 100 3.75 8.07 -6.76
N TYR A 101 3.08 8.66 -7.76
CA TYR A 101 2.40 7.89 -8.79
C TYR A 101 3.35 7.06 -9.67
N LEU A 102 4.56 7.55 -9.95
CA LEU A 102 5.59 6.74 -10.64
C LEU A 102 6.07 5.60 -9.76
N LEU A 103 6.28 5.85 -8.46
CA LEU A 103 6.73 4.84 -7.49
C LEU A 103 5.75 3.67 -7.38
N ILE A 104 4.46 3.98 -7.10
CA ILE A 104 3.42 2.96 -6.93
C ILE A 104 2.90 2.42 -8.27
N GLY A 105 3.02 3.19 -9.34
CA GLY A 105 2.63 2.81 -10.70
C GLY A 105 3.75 2.02 -11.38
N PRO A 106 4.28 2.54 -12.49
CA PRO A 106 5.09 1.76 -13.42
C PRO A 106 6.45 1.31 -12.89
N LEU A 107 7.01 1.95 -11.84
CA LEU A 107 8.36 1.65 -11.41
C LEU A 107 8.44 0.43 -10.47
N PHE A 108 7.54 0.31 -9.47
CA PHE A 108 7.69 -0.72 -8.44
C PHE A 108 6.41 -1.49 -8.10
N ALA A 109 5.36 -0.83 -7.56
CA ALA A 109 4.23 -1.59 -7.02
C ALA A 109 3.45 -2.31 -8.11
N LEU A 110 3.16 -1.66 -9.22
CA LEU A 110 2.40 -2.25 -10.33
C LEU A 110 3.15 -3.40 -11.01
N PRO A 111 4.45 -3.31 -11.40
CA PRO A 111 5.23 -4.43 -11.90
C PRO A 111 5.31 -5.60 -10.92
N ARG A 112 5.45 -5.31 -9.60
CA ARG A 112 5.49 -6.34 -8.56
C ARG A 112 4.22 -7.20 -8.54
N THR A 113 3.04 -6.63 -8.87
CA THR A 113 1.81 -7.44 -8.94
C THR A 113 1.88 -8.54 -9.99
N GLY A 114 2.47 -8.27 -11.15
CA GLY A 114 2.69 -9.25 -12.21
C GLY A 114 3.72 -10.32 -11.83
N SER A 115 4.88 -9.88 -11.29
CA SER A 115 5.96 -10.79 -10.89
C SER A 115 5.52 -11.73 -9.77
N VAL A 116 4.90 -11.22 -8.70
CA VAL A 116 4.43 -12.04 -7.56
C VAL A 116 3.34 -13.02 -8.01
N SER A 117 2.40 -12.57 -8.85
CA SER A 117 1.37 -13.47 -9.40
C SER A 117 2.00 -14.62 -10.20
N PHE A 118 3.01 -14.35 -11.01
CA PHE A 118 3.71 -15.38 -11.75
C PHE A 118 4.46 -16.33 -10.80
N GLU A 119 5.28 -15.79 -9.89
CA GLU A 119 6.13 -16.60 -9.00
C GLU A 119 5.33 -17.52 -8.08
N LEU A 120 4.17 -17.06 -7.58
CA LEU A 120 3.39 -17.86 -6.63
C LEU A 120 2.32 -18.75 -7.31
N ALA A 121 1.73 -18.29 -8.41
CA ALA A 121 0.63 -19.02 -9.03
C ALA A 121 1.07 -19.97 -10.15
N LEU A 122 2.16 -19.69 -10.87
CA LEU A 122 2.54 -20.45 -12.05
C LEU A 122 3.96 -21.03 -12.00
N LEU A 123 4.95 -20.30 -11.51
CA LEU A 123 6.36 -20.72 -11.53
C LEU A 123 6.63 -22.12 -10.94
N PRO A 124 5.95 -22.56 -9.84
CA PRO A 124 6.17 -23.89 -9.29
C PRO A 124 5.79 -25.04 -10.22
N TYR A 125 5.00 -24.77 -11.26
CA TYR A 125 4.45 -25.78 -12.19
C TYR A 125 5.10 -25.75 -13.57
N VAL A 126 6.07 -24.84 -13.81
CA VAL A 126 6.72 -24.70 -15.12
C VAL A 126 8.17 -25.15 -15.08
N PRO A 127 8.70 -25.69 -16.21
CA PRO A 127 10.10 -26.07 -16.29
C PRO A 127 11.03 -24.86 -16.11
N GLN A 128 12.01 -24.96 -15.23
CA GLN A 128 12.92 -23.86 -14.86
C GLN A 128 13.68 -23.28 -16.06
N HIS A 129 14.10 -24.11 -17.02
CA HIS A 129 14.84 -23.68 -18.21
C HIS A 129 14.03 -22.76 -19.15
N ASN A 130 12.70 -22.84 -19.09
CA ASN A 130 11.77 -22.03 -19.90
C ASN A 130 10.99 -21.02 -19.05
N ALA A 131 11.28 -20.87 -17.77
CA ALA A 131 10.52 -20.02 -16.84
C ALA A 131 10.36 -18.58 -17.35
N TRP A 132 11.36 -18.03 -18.04
CA TRP A 132 11.31 -16.67 -18.60
C TRP A 132 10.23 -16.51 -19.69
N ILE A 133 10.01 -17.54 -20.54
CA ILE A 133 8.96 -17.51 -21.58
C ILE A 133 7.59 -17.51 -20.92
N PHE A 134 7.40 -18.40 -19.92
CA PHE A 134 6.15 -18.45 -19.16
C PHE A 134 5.89 -17.17 -18.37
N SER A 135 6.93 -16.53 -17.82
CA SER A 135 6.83 -15.20 -17.18
C SER A 135 6.33 -14.16 -18.18
N LEU A 136 6.94 -14.06 -19.36
CA LEU A 136 6.51 -13.12 -20.39
C LEU A 136 5.05 -13.34 -20.81
N LEU A 137 4.64 -14.57 -21.08
CA LEU A 137 3.27 -14.86 -21.50
C LEU A 137 2.25 -14.59 -20.40
N PHE A 138 2.57 -15.00 -19.16
CA PHE A 138 1.70 -14.79 -18.01
C PHE A 138 1.54 -13.29 -17.70
N THR A 139 2.64 -12.55 -17.58
CA THR A 139 2.61 -11.13 -17.26
C THR A 139 1.98 -10.30 -18.38
N ALA A 140 2.16 -10.69 -19.67
CA ALA A 140 1.43 -10.08 -20.77
C ALA A 140 -0.09 -10.25 -20.62
N GLY A 141 -0.56 -11.47 -20.34
CA GLY A 141 -1.97 -11.75 -20.08
C GLY A 141 -2.50 -11.00 -18.85
N PHE A 142 -1.71 -10.96 -17.76
CA PHE A 142 -2.04 -10.25 -16.53
C PHE A 142 -2.24 -8.74 -16.75
N PHE A 143 -1.30 -8.07 -17.42
CA PHE A 143 -1.40 -6.63 -17.69
C PHE A 143 -2.43 -6.29 -18.77
N LEU A 144 -2.69 -7.18 -19.72
CA LEU A 144 -3.80 -7.05 -20.67
C LEU A 144 -5.14 -7.09 -19.94
N LEU A 145 -5.31 -8.04 -19.01
CA LEU A 145 -6.51 -8.14 -18.16
C LEU A 145 -6.65 -6.92 -17.24
N THR A 146 -5.55 -6.47 -16.63
CA THR A 146 -5.51 -5.23 -15.83
C THR A 146 -5.97 -4.04 -16.65
N TYR A 147 -5.43 -3.85 -17.85
CA TYR A 147 -5.85 -2.78 -18.75
C TYR A 147 -7.33 -2.85 -19.09
N TYR A 148 -7.83 -4.03 -19.45
CA TYR A 148 -9.23 -4.21 -19.80
C TYR A 148 -10.16 -3.85 -18.65
N LEU A 149 -9.87 -4.32 -17.43
CA LEU A 149 -10.69 -4.09 -16.24
C LEU A 149 -10.59 -2.64 -15.75
N SER A 150 -9.42 -2.01 -15.82
CA SER A 150 -9.22 -0.60 -15.42
C SER A 150 -9.72 0.41 -16.45
N SER A 151 -10.02 -0.01 -17.69
CA SER A 151 -10.49 0.89 -18.77
C SER A 151 -11.85 1.55 -18.49
N ASN A 152 -12.59 1.06 -17.48
CA ASN A 152 -13.88 1.60 -17.04
C ASN A 152 -13.86 1.88 -15.54
N PRO A 153 -13.28 3.01 -15.08
CA PRO A 153 -13.06 3.28 -13.65
C PRO A 153 -14.36 3.26 -12.82
N ASN A 154 -15.51 3.60 -13.41
CA ASN A 154 -16.81 3.57 -12.72
C ASN A 154 -17.25 2.16 -12.32
N LYS A 155 -16.71 1.10 -12.92
CA LYS A 155 -17.05 -0.29 -12.62
C LYS A 155 -16.08 -0.97 -11.65
N VAL A 156 -14.98 -0.30 -11.31
CA VAL A 156 -13.91 -0.86 -10.44
C VAL A 156 -14.48 -1.30 -9.09
N VAL A 157 -15.30 -0.47 -8.45
CA VAL A 157 -15.92 -0.78 -7.15
C VAL A 157 -16.80 -2.04 -7.21
N ASP A 158 -17.59 -2.19 -8.27
CA ASP A 158 -18.47 -3.36 -8.42
C ASP A 158 -17.66 -4.64 -8.70
N VAL A 159 -16.70 -4.58 -9.61
CA VAL A 159 -15.88 -5.75 -9.98
C VAL A 159 -14.98 -6.18 -8.84
N VAL A 160 -14.22 -5.25 -8.29
CA VAL A 160 -13.24 -5.52 -7.23
C VAL A 160 -13.93 -5.84 -5.91
N GLY A 161 -14.77 -4.92 -5.41
CA GLY A 161 -15.34 -5.05 -4.06
C GLY A 161 -16.42 -6.11 -3.94
N LYS A 162 -17.22 -6.35 -5.00
CA LYS A 162 -18.39 -7.22 -4.92
C LYS A 162 -18.12 -8.67 -5.34
N TYR A 163 -17.19 -8.89 -6.28
CA TYR A 163 -16.93 -10.22 -6.82
C TYR A 163 -15.54 -10.74 -6.44
N MET A 164 -14.48 -9.97 -6.70
CA MET A 164 -13.11 -10.47 -6.51
C MET A 164 -12.73 -10.59 -5.03
N THR A 165 -13.08 -9.59 -4.21
CA THR A 165 -12.71 -9.55 -2.79
C THR A 165 -13.27 -10.70 -1.97
N PRO A 166 -14.55 -11.10 -2.07
CA PRO A 166 -15.06 -12.26 -1.33
C PRO A 166 -14.34 -13.55 -1.67
N ILE A 167 -14.01 -13.81 -2.93
CA ILE A 167 -13.27 -15.01 -3.35
C ILE A 167 -11.86 -14.99 -2.76
N LEU A 168 -11.19 -13.84 -2.81
CA LEU A 168 -9.87 -13.65 -2.20
C LEU A 168 -9.90 -13.95 -0.70
N LEU A 169 -10.85 -13.35 0.05
CA LEU A 169 -10.97 -13.56 1.49
C LEU A 169 -11.25 -15.01 1.83
N ILE A 170 -12.15 -15.69 1.10
CA ILE A 170 -12.43 -17.12 1.29
C ILE A 170 -11.16 -17.95 1.11
N SER A 171 -10.37 -17.68 0.06
CA SER A 171 -9.12 -18.40 -0.19
C SER A 171 -8.12 -18.25 0.97
N ILE A 172 -7.96 -17.04 1.53
CA ILE A 172 -7.06 -16.80 2.67
C ILE A 172 -7.59 -17.45 3.94
N VAL A 173 -8.90 -17.36 4.20
CA VAL A 173 -9.53 -18.03 5.35
C VAL A 173 -9.36 -19.55 5.25
N MET A 174 -9.48 -20.15 4.07
CA MET A 174 -9.23 -21.59 3.89
C MET A 174 -7.80 -21.97 4.26
N ILE A 175 -6.80 -21.19 3.85
CA ILE A 175 -5.39 -21.40 4.23
C ILE A 175 -5.25 -21.32 5.75
N PHE A 176 -5.79 -20.29 6.39
CA PHE A 176 -5.70 -20.07 7.82
C PHE A 176 -6.38 -21.18 8.62
N VAL A 177 -7.58 -21.60 8.22
CA VAL A 177 -8.30 -22.72 8.83
C VAL A 177 -7.47 -24.00 8.72
N GLY A 178 -6.86 -24.24 7.55
CA GLY A 178 -5.91 -25.36 7.39
C GLY A 178 -4.78 -25.30 8.42
N CYS A 179 -4.17 -24.14 8.62
CA CYS A 179 -3.09 -23.95 9.62
C CYS A 179 -3.51 -24.29 11.06
N ILE A 180 -4.78 -24.02 11.43
CA ILE A 180 -5.27 -24.28 12.80
C ILE A 180 -5.61 -25.75 13.02
N PHE A 181 -6.26 -26.39 12.05
CA PHE A 181 -6.83 -27.73 12.24
C PHE A 181 -5.90 -28.86 11.80
N THR A 182 -4.77 -28.57 11.17
CA THR A 182 -3.79 -29.59 10.80
C THR A 182 -2.78 -29.80 11.92
N ASN A 183 -2.50 -31.06 12.24
CA ASN A 183 -1.48 -31.43 13.21
C ASN A 183 -0.08 -30.98 12.74
N PRO A 184 0.89 -30.80 13.69
CA PRO A 184 2.27 -30.52 13.33
C PRO A 184 2.81 -31.50 12.30
N VAL A 185 3.40 -30.97 11.24
CA VAL A 185 3.99 -31.77 10.14
C VAL A 185 5.48 -31.47 10.07
N ASN A 186 6.25 -32.56 10.11
CA ASN A 186 7.69 -32.54 9.85
C ASN A 186 7.98 -33.36 8.60
N SER A 187 8.46 -32.72 7.55
CA SER A 187 8.92 -33.35 6.33
C SER A 187 10.26 -32.78 5.92
N GLU A 188 10.90 -33.37 4.93
CA GLU A 188 12.16 -32.83 4.38
C GLU A 188 11.97 -31.43 3.77
N MET A 189 10.75 -31.10 3.30
CA MET A 189 10.45 -29.83 2.67
C MET A 189 9.94 -28.76 3.60
N ILE A 190 9.21 -29.12 4.67
CA ILE A 190 8.58 -28.14 5.56
C ILE A 190 8.34 -28.71 6.96
N GLN A 191 8.62 -27.90 7.96
CA GLN A 191 8.28 -28.12 9.36
C GLN A 191 7.34 -27.00 9.80
N TYR A 192 6.12 -27.34 10.20
CA TYR A 192 5.13 -26.39 10.66
C TYR A 192 4.22 -26.94 11.74
N GLY A 193 3.44 -26.08 12.40
CA GLY A 193 2.42 -26.42 13.40
C GLY A 193 2.75 -25.96 14.82
N THR A 194 4.01 -25.60 15.10
CA THR A 194 4.42 -24.98 16.36
C THR A 194 5.01 -23.60 16.10
N ILE A 195 4.67 -22.63 16.97
CA ILE A 195 5.20 -21.27 16.83
C ILE A 195 6.71 -21.31 17.03
N GLY A 196 7.45 -20.73 16.08
CA GLY A 196 8.90 -20.68 16.08
C GLY A 196 9.48 -19.74 17.13
N VAL A 197 10.81 -19.76 17.25
CA VAL A 197 11.57 -18.86 18.12
C VAL A 197 11.90 -17.58 17.34
N PRO A 198 11.79 -16.39 17.96
CA PRO A 198 12.18 -15.13 17.32
C PRO A 198 13.64 -15.15 16.85
N GLN A 199 13.89 -14.58 15.67
CA GLN A 199 15.22 -14.54 15.05
C GLN A 199 15.65 -13.08 14.81
N GLN A 200 16.98 -12.86 14.73
CA GLN A 200 17.57 -11.56 14.40
C GLN A 200 16.98 -10.42 15.26
N ASP A 201 16.64 -9.30 14.66
CA ASP A 201 16.11 -8.10 15.33
C ASP A 201 14.72 -8.32 15.95
N TYR A 202 13.99 -9.39 15.55
CA TYR A 202 12.70 -9.70 16.15
C TYR A 202 12.77 -10.22 17.58
N VAL A 203 13.98 -10.54 18.07
CA VAL A 203 14.20 -10.90 19.48
C VAL A 203 14.04 -9.66 20.37
N SER A 204 14.66 -8.54 20.00
CA SER A 204 14.78 -7.34 20.84
C SER A 204 13.83 -6.21 20.46
N ILE A 205 13.54 -6.03 19.17
CA ILE A 205 12.78 -4.89 18.64
C ILE A 205 11.67 -5.30 17.66
N PRO A 206 10.84 -6.31 17.95
CA PRO A 206 9.89 -6.86 16.99
C PRO A 206 8.89 -5.82 16.44
N PHE A 207 8.42 -4.90 17.27
CA PHE A 207 7.51 -3.83 16.86
C PHE A 207 8.14 -2.90 15.79
N PHE A 208 9.35 -2.41 16.04
CA PHE A 208 10.03 -1.51 15.10
C PHE A 208 10.43 -2.23 13.81
N LYS A 209 10.84 -3.50 13.92
CA LYS A 209 11.12 -4.31 12.73
C LYS A 209 9.86 -4.51 11.88
N GLY A 210 8.73 -4.78 12.52
CA GLY A 210 7.43 -4.84 11.86
C GLY A 210 7.06 -3.52 11.15
N MET A 211 7.37 -2.36 11.75
CA MET A 211 7.16 -1.05 11.10
C MET A 211 7.97 -0.91 9.80
N ILE A 212 9.21 -1.39 9.78
CA ILE A 212 10.04 -1.35 8.57
C ILE A 212 9.51 -2.29 7.49
N GLU A 213 9.06 -3.49 7.87
CA GLU A 213 8.42 -4.39 6.90
C GLU A 213 7.13 -3.81 6.31
N GLY A 214 6.37 -3.01 7.08
CA GLY A 214 5.22 -2.27 6.58
C GLY A 214 5.57 -1.22 5.51
N TYR A 215 6.77 -0.62 5.56
CA TYR A 215 7.23 0.26 4.47
C TYR A 215 7.37 -0.49 3.14
N ASN A 216 7.83 -1.74 3.19
CA ASN A 216 8.07 -2.57 2.01
C ASN A 216 6.78 -2.94 1.26
N ALA A 217 5.62 -2.90 1.94
CA ALA A 217 4.32 -3.17 1.31
C ALA A 217 3.87 -2.05 0.34
N LEU A 218 4.36 -0.80 0.49
CA LEU A 218 4.07 0.37 -0.36
C LEU A 218 2.70 1.04 -0.11
N ASP A 219 1.94 0.58 0.85
CA ASP A 219 0.56 1.06 1.06
C ASP A 219 0.48 2.50 1.59
N GLY A 220 1.47 2.96 2.36
CA GLY A 220 1.49 4.34 2.86
C GLY A 220 1.41 5.40 1.75
N PRO A 221 2.35 5.42 0.77
CA PRO A 221 2.25 6.27 -0.41
C PRO A 221 1.00 5.98 -1.27
N ALA A 222 0.59 4.70 -1.39
CA ALA A 222 -0.61 4.31 -2.13
C ALA A 222 -1.88 4.92 -1.52
N GLY A 223 -1.95 5.09 -0.21
CA GLY A 223 -3.07 5.73 0.48
C GLY A 223 -3.34 7.16 0.01
N LEU A 224 -2.28 7.92 -0.28
CA LEU A 224 -2.40 9.26 -0.87
C LEU A 224 -3.05 9.21 -2.27
N ALA A 225 -2.67 8.23 -3.07
CA ALA A 225 -3.17 8.07 -4.43
C ALA A 225 -4.60 7.49 -4.48
N PHE A 226 -4.92 6.55 -3.60
CA PHE A 226 -6.24 5.89 -3.59
C PHE A 226 -7.37 6.75 -3.03
N ALA A 227 -7.06 7.89 -2.40
CA ALA A 227 -8.06 8.85 -1.96
C ALA A 227 -9.04 9.24 -3.08
N ILE A 228 -8.56 9.40 -4.32
CA ILE A 228 -9.43 9.74 -5.46
C ILE A 228 -10.43 8.62 -5.79
N ILE A 229 -10.02 7.36 -5.66
CA ILE A 229 -10.90 6.20 -5.91
C ILE A 229 -12.05 6.18 -4.90
N VAL A 230 -11.74 6.43 -3.62
CA VAL A 230 -12.75 6.49 -2.54
C VAL A 230 -13.72 7.64 -2.75
N ILE A 231 -13.20 8.83 -3.04
CA ILE A 231 -14.02 10.01 -3.31
C ILE A 231 -14.97 9.72 -4.47
N ASN A 232 -14.46 9.16 -5.56
CA ASN A 232 -15.26 8.82 -6.73
C ASN A 232 -16.29 7.72 -6.42
N ALA A 233 -15.92 6.70 -5.63
CA ALA A 233 -16.83 5.66 -5.17
C ALA A 233 -17.96 6.24 -4.32
N ILE A 234 -17.70 7.13 -3.38
CA ILE A 234 -18.71 7.78 -2.54
C ILE A 234 -19.61 8.70 -3.39
N ARG A 235 -19.03 9.44 -4.34
CA ARG A 235 -19.78 10.31 -5.25
C ARG A 235 -20.68 9.54 -6.20
N SER A 236 -20.32 8.34 -6.63
CA SER A 236 -21.16 7.49 -7.49
C SER A 236 -22.47 7.08 -6.82
N TYR A 237 -22.52 7.11 -5.49
CA TYR A 237 -23.75 6.92 -4.69
C TYR A 237 -24.54 8.22 -4.45
N GLY A 238 -24.20 9.31 -5.14
CA GLY A 238 -24.94 10.58 -5.07
C GLY A 238 -24.53 11.49 -3.91
N ILE A 239 -23.43 11.20 -3.20
CA ILE A 239 -22.92 12.03 -2.10
C ILE A 239 -21.91 13.02 -2.64
N THR A 240 -22.21 14.32 -2.53
CA THR A 240 -21.37 15.40 -3.08
C THR A 240 -20.85 16.36 -2.01
N ASP A 241 -21.47 16.40 -0.83
CA ASP A 241 -21.07 17.31 0.25
C ASP A 241 -19.77 16.85 0.93
N LYS A 242 -18.87 17.81 1.16
CA LYS A 242 -17.52 17.55 1.70
C LYS A 242 -17.54 16.84 3.06
N LYS A 243 -18.46 17.22 3.95
CA LYS A 243 -18.55 16.61 5.30
C LYS A 243 -18.91 15.12 5.23
N SER A 244 -19.86 14.76 4.40
CA SER A 244 -20.28 13.36 4.21
C SER A 244 -19.20 12.57 3.49
N ILE A 245 -18.51 13.12 2.49
CA ILE A 245 -17.36 12.47 1.83
C ILE A 245 -16.28 12.15 2.87
N VAL A 246 -15.85 13.13 3.69
CA VAL A 246 -14.86 12.91 4.78
C VAL A 246 -15.34 11.81 5.73
N LYS A 247 -16.60 11.91 6.21
CA LYS A 247 -17.18 10.93 7.13
C LYS A 247 -17.14 9.51 6.57
N TYR A 248 -17.63 9.31 5.34
CA TYR A 248 -17.68 7.99 4.72
C TYR A 248 -16.30 7.48 4.30
N THR A 249 -15.37 8.36 3.96
CA THR A 249 -13.95 7.99 3.77
C THR A 249 -13.34 7.41 5.05
N ILE A 250 -13.59 8.05 6.20
CA ILE A 250 -13.11 7.54 7.50
C ILE A 250 -13.72 6.17 7.80
N PHE A 251 -15.04 6.01 7.69
CA PHE A 251 -15.68 4.72 7.98
C PHE A 251 -15.26 3.62 7.00
N SER A 252 -15.14 3.93 5.71
CA SER A 252 -14.67 2.96 4.72
C SER A 252 -13.21 2.59 4.95
N GLY A 253 -12.36 3.56 5.32
CA GLY A 253 -10.97 3.33 5.68
C GLY A 253 -10.82 2.45 6.91
N LEU A 254 -11.57 2.72 7.99
CA LEU A 254 -11.59 1.88 9.19
C LEU A 254 -12.08 0.45 8.88
N GLY A 255 -13.10 0.31 8.01
CA GLY A 255 -13.55 -0.99 7.54
C GLY A 255 -12.46 -1.73 6.76
N ALA A 256 -11.75 -1.06 5.87
CA ALA A 256 -10.63 -1.64 5.14
C ALA A 256 -9.48 -2.04 6.08
N ALA A 257 -9.12 -1.18 7.06
CA ALA A 257 -8.12 -1.48 8.08
C ALA A 257 -8.45 -2.73 8.88
N PHE A 258 -9.73 -2.90 9.25
CA PHE A 258 -10.17 -4.09 9.95
C PHE A 258 -9.94 -5.36 9.12
N PHE A 259 -10.32 -5.38 7.85
CA PHE A 259 -10.08 -6.52 6.97
C PHE A 259 -8.58 -6.77 6.75
N LEU A 260 -7.78 -5.71 6.55
CA LEU A 260 -6.32 -5.81 6.44
C LEU A 260 -5.72 -6.43 7.71
N ALA A 261 -6.11 -5.94 8.90
CA ALA A 261 -5.60 -6.44 10.18
C ALA A 261 -5.92 -7.94 10.38
N VAL A 262 -7.15 -8.35 10.04
CA VAL A 262 -7.57 -9.76 10.14
C VAL A 262 -6.73 -10.63 9.18
N VAL A 263 -6.59 -10.21 7.93
CA VAL A 263 -5.84 -10.98 6.93
C VAL A 263 -4.35 -11.02 7.26
N TYR A 264 -3.77 -9.91 7.69
CA TYR A 264 -2.36 -9.89 8.10
C TYR A 264 -2.11 -10.76 9.33
N PHE A 265 -3.04 -10.79 10.29
CA PHE A 265 -2.94 -11.73 11.40
C PHE A 265 -2.89 -13.18 10.91
N MET A 266 -3.80 -13.56 9.98
CA MET A 266 -3.84 -14.90 9.42
C MET A 266 -2.53 -15.28 8.71
N LEU A 267 -2.00 -14.39 7.88
CA LEU A 267 -0.77 -14.62 7.13
C LEU A 267 0.47 -14.60 8.02
N THR A 268 0.54 -13.69 8.99
CA THR A 268 1.67 -13.63 9.94
C THR A 268 1.68 -14.86 10.85
N TYR A 269 0.52 -15.33 11.29
CA TYR A 269 0.39 -16.57 12.06
C TYR A 269 0.85 -17.78 11.23
N ALA A 270 0.43 -17.87 9.96
CA ALA A 270 0.87 -18.95 9.07
C ALA A 270 2.40 -18.98 8.92
N GLY A 271 3.04 -17.80 8.88
CA GLY A 271 4.50 -17.69 8.93
C GLY A 271 5.08 -18.12 10.28
N ALA A 272 4.51 -17.65 11.39
CA ALA A 272 5.02 -17.89 12.74
C ALA A 272 5.04 -19.38 13.13
N ILE A 273 4.12 -20.19 12.60
CA ILE A 273 4.08 -21.65 12.80
C ILE A 273 5.00 -22.44 11.86
N THR A 274 5.73 -21.76 10.95
CA THR A 274 6.60 -22.41 9.97
C THR A 274 8.06 -22.27 10.38
N SER A 275 8.71 -23.39 10.73
CA SER A 275 10.09 -23.42 11.22
C SER A 275 11.13 -23.50 10.09
N THR A 276 10.77 -24.06 8.93
CA THR A 276 11.66 -24.17 7.76
C THR A 276 11.90 -22.79 7.15
N SER A 277 13.16 -22.42 6.94
CA SER A 277 13.53 -21.14 6.33
C SER A 277 13.26 -21.12 4.82
N PHE A 278 12.66 -20.05 4.34
CA PHE A 278 12.35 -19.82 2.92
C PHE A 278 12.96 -18.50 2.43
N SER A 279 13.19 -18.39 1.12
CA SER A 279 13.76 -17.19 0.50
C SER A 279 12.85 -15.96 0.61
N ASN A 280 11.55 -16.18 0.64
CA ASN A 280 10.53 -15.14 0.82
C ASN A 280 9.20 -15.74 1.31
N GLY A 281 8.28 -14.88 1.75
CA GLY A 281 6.97 -15.32 2.26
C GLY A 281 6.08 -16.01 1.22
N GLY A 282 6.32 -15.78 -0.06
CA GLY A 282 5.60 -16.47 -1.13
C GLY A 282 5.99 -17.95 -1.23
N ALA A 283 7.29 -18.25 -1.23
CA ALA A 283 7.80 -19.61 -1.20
C ALA A 283 7.31 -20.36 0.06
N LEU A 284 7.29 -19.68 1.22
CA LEU A 284 6.72 -20.20 2.46
C LEU A 284 5.25 -20.57 2.28
N LEU A 285 4.41 -19.64 1.80
CA LEU A 285 2.98 -19.90 1.61
C LEU A 285 2.73 -21.03 0.62
N HIS A 286 3.54 -21.13 -0.45
CA HIS A 286 3.42 -22.23 -1.42
C HIS A 286 3.72 -23.59 -0.77
N ALA A 287 4.83 -23.70 -0.03
CA ALA A 287 5.20 -24.93 0.67
C ALA A 287 4.14 -25.29 1.74
N LEU A 288 3.67 -24.29 2.51
CA LEU A 288 2.66 -24.50 3.55
C LEU A 288 1.33 -24.98 2.95
N THR A 289 0.81 -24.29 1.93
CA THR A 289 -0.47 -24.69 1.31
C THR A 289 -0.40 -26.02 0.60
N SER A 290 0.73 -26.35 -0.01
CA SER A 290 0.97 -27.66 -0.61
C SER A 290 1.01 -28.77 0.46
N SER A 291 1.58 -28.51 1.64
CA SER A 291 1.57 -29.46 2.76
C SER A 291 0.18 -29.61 3.37
N LEU A 292 -0.63 -28.52 3.45
CA LEU A 292 -1.98 -28.54 4.01
C LEU A 292 -2.99 -29.27 3.11
N PHE A 293 -2.95 -29.02 1.80
CA PHE A 293 -4.01 -29.42 0.86
C PHE A 293 -3.49 -30.17 -0.38
N GLY A 294 -2.22 -30.56 -0.39
CA GLY A 294 -1.61 -31.20 -1.56
C GLY A 294 -1.66 -30.30 -2.80
N SER A 295 -1.92 -30.87 -3.96
CA SER A 295 -2.02 -30.13 -5.23
C SER A 295 -3.13 -29.06 -5.26
N VAL A 296 -4.22 -29.26 -4.50
CA VAL A 296 -5.31 -28.29 -4.38
C VAL A 296 -4.84 -27.02 -3.65
N GLY A 297 -3.89 -27.13 -2.72
CA GLY A 297 -3.33 -25.99 -1.99
C GLY A 297 -2.68 -24.96 -2.91
N GLY A 298 -1.94 -25.40 -3.90
CA GLY A 298 -1.35 -24.50 -4.89
C GLY A 298 -2.39 -23.76 -5.74
N VAL A 299 -3.51 -24.40 -6.05
CA VAL A 299 -4.64 -23.74 -6.77
C VAL A 299 -5.29 -22.68 -5.88
N ILE A 300 -5.55 -22.99 -4.59
CA ILE A 300 -6.14 -22.05 -3.62
C ILE A 300 -5.22 -20.82 -3.48
N LEU A 301 -3.93 -21.04 -3.26
CA LEU A 301 -2.94 -19.96 -3.16
C LEU A 301 -2.87 -19.16 -4.48
N GLY A 302 -2.81 -19.84 -5.61
CA GLY A 302 -2.75 -19.21 -6.94
C GLY A 302 -3.95 -18.27 -7.18
N ILE A 303 -5.17 -18.70 -6.83
CA ILE A 303 -6.37 -17.87 -6.92
C ILE A 303 -6.25 -16.67 -5.97
N ALA A 304 -5.85 -16.88 -4.71
CA ALA A 304 -5.71 -15.81 -3.73
C ALA A 304 -4.72 -14.74 -4.21
N VAL A 305 -3.53 -15.16 -4.65
CA VAL A 305 -2.46 -14.26 -5.10
C VAL A 305 -2.86 -13.53 -6.39
N LEU A 306 -3.41 -14.26 -7.37
CA LEU A 306 -3.86 -13.65 -8.63
C LEU A 306 -4.92 -12.58 -8.38
N LEU A 307 -5.90 -12.84 -7.53
CA LEU A 307 -6.95 -11.88 -7.20
C LEU A 307 -6.41 -10.69 -6.40
N ALA A 308 -5.57 -10.91 -5.39
CA ALA A 308 -4.93 -9.86 -4.61
C ALA A 308 -4.11 -8.92 -5.51
N CYS A 309 -3.26 -9.49 -6.36
CA CYS A 309 -2.43 -8.72 -7.27
C CYS A 309 -3.25 -8.01 -8.35
N LEU A 310 -4.28 -8.66 -8.89
CA LEU A 310 -5.11 -8.08 -9.95
C LEU A 310 -5.98 -6.92 -9.43
N THR A 311 -6.56 -7.04 -8.22
CA THR A 311 -7.35 -5.97 -7.61
C THR A 311 -6.51 -4.73 -7.34
N THR A 312 -5.31 -4.91 -6.79
CA THR A 312 -4.34 -3.81 -6.58
C THR A 312 -3.87 -3.23 -7.90
N SER A 313 -3.56 -4.07 -8.89
CA SER A 313 -3.15 -3.62 -10.23
C SER A 313 -4.20 -2.75 -10.91
N ILE A 314 -5.49 -3.12 -10.79
CA ILE A 314 -6.62 -2.32 -11.28
C ILE A 314 -6.67 -0.97 -10.56
N GLY A 315 -6.57 -0.98 -9.22
CA GLY A 315 -6.58 0.24 -8.40
C GLY A 315 -5.45 1.19 -8.76
N LEU A 316 -4.21 0.68 -8.83
CA LEU A 316 -3.03 1.48 -9.17
C LEU A 316 -3.10 2.05 -10.59
N THR A 317 -3.50 1.24 -11.58
CA THR A 317 -3.67 1.68 -12.96
C THR A 317 -4.75 2.77 -13.07
N THR A 318 -5.85 2.61 -12.33
CA THR A 318 -6.94 3.59 -12.30
C THR A 318 -6.47 4.91 -11.69
N ALA A 319 -5.88 4.88 -10.49
CA ALA A 319 -5.40 6.07 -9.78
C ALA A 319 -4.31 6.81 -10.59
N PHE A 320 -3.37 6.07 -11.18
CA PHE A 320 -2.35 6.62 -12.07
C PHE A 320 -2.98 7.31 -13.28
N SER A 321 -3.90 6.63 -13.94
CA SER A 321 -4.51 7.14 -15.19
C SER A 321 -5.41 8.34 -14.93
N ASP A 322 -6.14 8.38 -13.82
CA ASP A 322 -6.95 9.54 -13.42
C ASP A 322 -6.06 10.76 -13.18
N TYR A 323 -4.98 10.62 -12.40
CA TYR A 323 -4.06 11.72 -12.13
C TYR A 323 -3.37 12.24 -13.38
N PHE A 324 -2.80 11.35 -14.20
CA PHE A 324 -2.09 11.77 -15.41
C PHE A 324 -3.03 12.28 -16.51
N LYS A 325 -4.31 11.87 -16.52
CA LYS A 325 -5.33 12.48 -17.37
C LYS A 325 -5.63 13.92 -16.95
N GLU A 326 -5.64 14.22 -15.66
CA GLU A 326 -5.78 15.58 -15.14
C GLU A 326 -4.54 16.42 -15.50
N LEU A 327 -3.35 15.87 -15.34
CA LEU A 327 -2.08 16.56 -15.64
C LEU A 327 -1.87 16.80 -17.14
N PHE A 328 -2.29 15.85 -18.01
CA PHE A 328 -2.18 15.89 -19.46
C PHE A 328 -3.55 15.77 -20.14
N PRO A 329 -4.37 16.83 -20.17
CA PRO A 329 -5.74 16.78 -20.71
C PRO A 329 -5.85 16.35 -22.18
N SER A 330 -4.78 16.53 -22.97
CA SER A 330 -4.70 16.13 -24.39
C SER A 330 -4.60 14.61 -24.60
N VAL A 331 -4.15 13.85 -23.58
CA VAL A 331 -3.99 12.39 -23.66
C VAL A 331 -5.23 11.71 -23.10
N SER A 332 -5.79 10.73 -23.82
CA SER A 332 -6.96 10.01 -23.31
C SER A 332 -6.59 9.07 -22.15
N TYR A 333 -7.50 8.90 -21.20
CA TYR A 333 -7.36 7.96 -20.07
C TYR A 333 -6.90 6.55 -20.52
N LYS A 334 -7.53 6.02 -21.57
CA LYS A 334 -7.18 4.68 -22.10
C LYS A 334 -5.76 4.59 -22.61
N LYS A 335 -5.22 5.67 -23.23
CA LYS A 335 -3.82 5.69 -23.69
C LYS A 335 -2.85 5.68 -22.51
N ILE A 336 -3.16 6.43 -21.44
CA ILE A 336 -2.35 6.46 -20.23
C ILE A 336 -2.38 5.08 -19.54
N ALA A 337 -3.56 4.47 -19.39
CA ALA A 337 -3.72 3.14 -18.83
C ALA A 337 -2.96 2.07 -19.64
N ALA A 338 -3.02 2.14 -20.97
CA ALA A 338 -2.25 1.25 -21.82
C ALA A 338 -0.74 1.44 -21.64
N ALA A 339 -0.27 2.68 -21.63
CA ALA A 339 1.16 2.99 -21.47
C ALA A 339 1.71 2.49 -20.14
N VAL A 340 0.99 2.73 -19.03
CA VAL A 340 1.44 2.24 -17.71
C VAL A 340 1.43 0.73 -17.61
N CYS A 341 0.43 0.04 -18.20
CA CYS A 341 0.38 -1.42 -18.22
C CYS A 341 1.51 -2.02 -19.06
N ILE A 342 1.81 -1.45 -20.25
CA ILE A 342 2.91 -1.92 -21.12
C ILE A 342 4.25 -1.73 -20.40
N PHE A 343 4.49 -0.57 -19.80
CA PHE A 343 5.73 -0.31 -19.07
C PHE A 343 5.90 -1.27 -17.90
N SER A 344 4.83 -1.47 -17.11
CA SER A 344 4.84 -2.38 -15.97
C SER A 344 5.02 -3.85 -16.39
N PHE A 345 4.48 -4.25 -17.54
CA PHE A 345 4.74 -5.56 -18.12
C PHE A 345 6.24 -5.77 -18.38
N VAL A 346 6.91 -4.79 -19.00
CA VAL A 346 8.36 -4.89 -19.27
C VAL A 346 9.15 -5.00 -17.97
N ILE A 347 8.86 -4.12 -17.00
CA ILE A 347 9.57 -4.08 -15.71
C ILE A 347 9.28 -5.33 -14.86
N SER A 348 8.08 -5.91 -14.90
CA SER A 348 7.75 -7.10 -14.11
C SER A 348 8.62 -8.32 -14.43
N ASN A 349 9.20 -8.36 -15.64
CA ASN A 349 10.07 -9.46 -16.08
C ASN A 349 11.56 -9.30 -15.67
N VAL A 350 11.89 -8.26 -14.92
CA VAL A 350 13.22 -8.12 -14.27
C VAL A 350 13.38 -9.12 -13.12
N GLY A 351 12.26 -9.56 -12.52
CA GLY A 351 12.22 -10.50 -11.40
C GLY A 351 11.89 -9.82 -10.07
N LEU A 352 11.21 -10.56 -9.19
CA LEU A 352 10.70 -10.05 -7.92
C LEU A 352 11.81 -9.58 -6.97
N SER A 353 12.85 -10.38 -6.80
CA SER A 353 13.96 -10.07 -5.89
C SER A 353 14.67 -8.78 -6.28
N GLN A 354 14.92 -8.57 -7.58
CA GLN A 354 15.52 -7.35 -8.10
C GLN A 354 14.60 -6.14 -7.89
N LEU A 355 13.30 -6.29 -8.15
CA LEU A 355 12.31 -5.23 -7.92
C LEU A 355 12.28 -4.79 -6.45
N ILE A 356 12.32 -5.73 -5.51
CA ILE A 356 12.38 -5.42 -4.08
C ILE A 356 13.67 -4.69 -3.74
N THR A 357 14.83 -5.19 -4.17
CA THR A 357 16.14 -4.62 -3.89
C THR A 357 16.27 -3.19 -4.41
N ILE A 358 15.84 -2.92 -5.65
CA ILE A 358 15.93 -1.59 -6.26
C ILE A 358 14.90 -0.62 -5.62
N SER A 359 13.74 -1.11 -5.20
CA SER A 359 12.70 -0.26 -4.61
C SER A 359 13.05 0.21 -3.19
N LEU A 360 13.77 -0.59 -2.41
CA LEU A 360 14.01 -0.32 -0.99
C LEU A 360 14.66 1.04 -0.72
N PRO A 361 15.78 1.45 -1.37
CA PRO A 361 16.38 2.77 -1.14
C PRO A 361 15.43 3.93 -1.48
N VAL A 362 14.68 3.79 -2.57
CA VAL A 362 13.72 4.81 -3.00
C VAL A 362 12.57 4.96 -2.00
N LEU A 363 12.12 3.83 -1.44
CA LEU A 363 11.09 3.81 -0.40
C LEU A 363 11.57 4.46 0.89
N MET A 364 12.77 4.10 1.34
CA MET A 364 13.38 4.70 2.53
C MET A 364 13.48 6.22 2.42
N MET A 365 13.57 6.78 1.21
CA MET A 365 13.62 8.22 0.97
C MET A 365 12.23 8.87 0.91
N ILE A 366 11.28 8.29 0.17
CA ILE A 366 9.98 8.91 -0.12
C ILE A 366 8.96 8.69 1.01
N TYR A 367 9.03 7.54 1.67
CA TYR A 367 8.05 7.18 2.70
C TYR A 367 8.02 8.19 3.86
N PRO A 368 9.16 8.56 4.49
CA PRO A 368 9.18 9.55 5.56
C PRO A 368 8.63 10.92 5.16
N ILE A 369 8.92 11.40 3.96
CA ILE A 369 8.39 12.68 3.45
C ILE A 369 6.86 12.62 3.38
N SER A 370 6.33 11.50 2.86
CA SER A 370 4.89 11.28 2.75
C SER A 370 4.23 11.23 4.14
N VAL A 371 4.83 10.51 5.10
CA VAL A 371 4.33 10.42 6.48
C VAL A 371 4.32 11.79 7.16
N VAL A 372 5.39 12.57 7.06
CA VAL A 372 5.47 13.93 7.64
C VAL A 372 4.39 14.82 7.06
N LEU A 373 4.19 14.80 5.74
CA LEU A 373 3.15 15.59 5.09
C LEU A 373 1.74 15.17 5.55
N ILE A 374 1.49 13.86 5.65
CA ILE A 374 0.23 13.31 6.16
C ILE A 374 -0.02 13.82 7.58
N LEU A 375 0.94 13.64 8.50
CA LEU A 375 0.76 14.04 9.90
C LEU A 375 0.57 15.55 10.06
N LEU A 376 1.35 16.35 9.36
CA LEU A 376 1.19 17.80 9.36
C LEU A 376 -0.15 18.27 8.76
N SER A 377 -0.74 17.51 7.84
CA SER A 377 -2.05 17.83 7.26
C SER A 377 -3.18 17.82 8.30
N PHE A 378 -3.14 16.90 9.28
CA PHE A 378 -4.08 16.86 10.40
C PHE A 378 -3.92 18.06 11.34
N MET A 379 -2.71 18.62 11.38
CA MET A 379 -2.42 19.83 12.18
C MET A 379 -2.70 21.12 11.43
N LYS A 380 -3.25 21.08 10.20
CA LYS A 380 -3.52 22.26 9.36
C LYS A 380 -4.23 23.38 10.11
N LYS A 381 -5.21 23.04 10.97
CA LYS A 381 -5.94 24.03 11.78
C LYS A 381 -5.04 24.82 12.73
N TYR A 382 -4.01 24.18 13.30
CA TYR A 382 -3.06 24.80 14.24
C TYR A 382 -1.90 25.48 13.53
N ILE A 383 -1.43 24.90 12.42
CA ILE A 383 -0.33 25.42 11.62
C ILE A 383 -0.78 26.70 10.87
N GLY A 384 -2.06 26.76 10.45
CA GLY A 384 -2.59 27.87 9.68
C GLY A 384 -1.86 28.03 8.33
N HIS A 385 -1.46 29.28 8.02
CA HIS A 385 -0.81 29.64 6.76
C HIS A 385 0.73 29.56 6.79
N ARG A 386 1.31 28.89 7.80
CA ARG A 386 2.77 28.79 7.99
C ARG A 386 3.37 27.70 7.11
N ARG A 387 3.57 28.00 5.84
CA ARG A 387 4.16 27.08 4.85
C ARG A 387 5.49 26.49 5.30
N MET A 388 6.32 27.27 6.02
CA MET A 388 7.66 26.84 6.45
C MET A 388 7.63 25.67 7.43
N VAL A 389 6.53 25.43 8.15
CA VAL A 389 6.36 24.23 8.99
C VAL A 389 6.39 22.96 8.13
N TYR A 390 5.67 22.95 7.01
CA TYR A 390 5.65 21.83 6.09
C TYR A 390 7.01 21.65 5.40
N VAL A 391 7.58 22.76 4.89
CA VAL A 391 8.89 22.75 4.22
C VAL A 391 9.98 22.26 5.16
N GLY A 392 10.08 22.82 6.36
CA GLY A 392 11.11 22.47 7.34
C GLY A 392 11.02 21.02 7.79
N GLY A 393 9.80 20.57 8.16
CA GLY A 393 9.59 19.18 8.58
C GLY A 393 9.95 18.17 7.50
N MET A 394 9.48 18.37 6.25
CA MET A 394 9.77 17.46 5.16
C MET A 394 11.22 17.53 4.68
N PHE A 395 11.83 18.71 4.66
CA PHE A 395 13.23 18.87 4.24
C PHE A 395 14.19 18.17 5.22
N MET A 396 13.98 18.33 6.52
CA MET A 396 14.79 17.65 7.51
C MET A 396 14.56 16.15 7.54
N ALA A 397 13.31 15.70 7.33
CA ALA A 397 13.01 14.28 7.12
C ALA A 397 13.73 13.72 5.88
N PHE A 398 13.69 14.47 4.76
CA PHE A 398 14.36 14.09 3.53
C PHE A 398 15.88 13.93 3.73
N LEU A 399 16.55 14.87 4.41
CA LEU A 399 17.99 14.78 4.64
C LEU A 399 18.37 13.52 5.42
N ALA A 400 17.65 13.21 6.51
CA ALA A 400 17.89 12.00 7.28
C ALA A 400 17.58 10.72 6.49
N SER A 401 16.45 10.71 5.77
CA SER A 401 16.01 9.58 4.95
C SER A 401 16.93 9.34 3.75
N PHE A 402 17.51 10.39 3.18
CA PHE A 402 18.46 10.27 2.08
C PHE A 402 19.73 9.52 2.50
N VAL A 403 20.24 9.78 3.71
CA VAL A 403 21.38 9.03 4.25
C VAL A 403 21.01 7.56 4.45
N SER A 404 19.84 7.27 5.03
CA SER A 404 19.34 5.88 5.20
C SER A 404 19.13 5.17 3.86
N ALA A 405 18.68 5.90 2.83
CA ALA A 405 18.50 5.37 1.49
C ALA A 405 19.84 4.98 0.83
N LEU A 406 20.86 5.83 0.97
CA LEU A 406 22.22 5.54 0.48
C LEU A 406 22.82 4.32 1.18
N GLU A 407 22.65 4.22 2.50
CA GLU A 407 23.11 3.07 3.28
C GLU A 407 22.42 1.78 2.83
N SER A 408 21.11 1.82 2.61
CA SER A 408 20.34 0.65 2.10
C SER A 408 20.74 0.26 0.66
N ALA A 409 21.30 1.21 -0.11
CA ALA A 409 21.87 0.96 -1.43
C ALA A 409 23.33 0.45 -1.38
N GLY A 410 23.88 0.22 -0.17
CA GLY A 410 25.26 -0.23 0.03
C GLY A 410 26.31 0.87 -0.04
N VAL A 411 25.89 2.15 -0.04
CA VAL A 411 26.80 3.31 -0.07
C VAL A 411 26.88 3.91 1.34
N SER A 412 27.98 3.66 2.05
CA SER A 412 28.24 4.23 3.37
C SER A 412 29.22 5.39 3.30
N PHE A 413 28.90 6.48 3.99
CA PHE A 413 29.77 7.64 4.18
C PHE A 413 30.11 7.80 5.66
N GLY A 414 31.15 8.57 6.01
CA GLY A 414 31.46 8.87 7.42
C GLY A 414 30.29 9.50 8.21
N ILE A 415 29.32 10.12 7.52
CA ILE A 415 28.10 10.66 8.14
C ILE A 415 27.16 9.56 8.65
N THR A 416 27.21 8.35 8.08
CA THR A 416 26.37 7.21 8.49
C THR A 416 26.69 6.78 9.91
N SER A 417 27.98 6.71 10.27
CA SER A 417 28.40 6.39 11.64
C SER A 417 27.95 7.46 12.64
N LEU A 418 28.03 8.74 12.27
CA LEU A 418 27.52 9.82 13.11
C LEU A 418 26.00 9.72 13.34
N PHE A 419 25.26 9.27 12.33
CA PHE A 419 23.81 9.08 12.49
C PHE A 419 23.49 7.89 13.38
N HIS A 420 24.25 6.79 13.29
CA HIS A 420 24.10 5.65 14.21
C HIS A 420 24.39 6.03 15.66
N ASP A 421 25.43 6.87 15.89
CA ASP A 421 25.89 7.22 17.24
C ASP A 421 25.02 8.30 17.90
N TYR A 422 24.55 9.30 17.12
CA TYR A 422 23.94 10.50 17.68
C TYR A 422 22.47 10.73 17.29
N LEU A 423 21.97 10.08 16.22
CA LEU A 423 20.59 10.31 15.79
C LEU A 423 19.66 9.26 16.39
N PRO A 424 18.79 9.63 17.37
CA PRO A 424 17.88 8.69 18.00
C PRO A 424 17.01 7.97 16.96
N PHE A 425 16.75 6.69 17.18
CA PHE A 425 15.96 5.81 16.34
C PHE A 425 16.54 5.53 14.94
N TYR A 426 17.77 5.98 14.63
CA TYR A 426 18.37 5.75 13.31
C TYR A 426 18.58 4.26 13.05
N SER A 427 19.15 3.52 14.02
CA SER A 427 19.32 2.06 13.95
C SER A 427 17.98 1.28 13.85
N LEU A 428 16.87 1.92 14.21
CA LEU A 428 15.53 1.38 14.06
C LEU A 428 14.87 1.70 12.70
N GLY A 429 15.60 2.39 11.78
CA GLY A 429 15.04 2.86 10.51
C GLY A 429 14.10 4.06 10.63
N LEU A 430 14.02 4.68 11.80
CA LEU A 430 13.13 5.80 12.13
C LEU A 430 13.89 7.10 12.44
N GLY A 431 15.16 7.19 12.05
CA GLY A 431 16.03 8.34 12.30
C GLY A 431 15.53 9.68 11.74
N TRP A 432 14.58 9.65 10.80
CA TRP A 432 13.97 10.84 10.22
C TRP A 432 12.98 11.56 11.15
N ILE A 433 12.47 10.90 12.20
CA ILE A 433 11.39 11.45 13.05
C ILE A 433 11.84 12.72 13.79
N ILE A 434 12.96 12.66 14.51
CA ILE A 434 13.44 13.83 15.27
C ILE A 434 13.82 14.99 14.36
N PRO A 435 14.61 14.79 13.27
CA PRO A 435 14.85 15.87 12.30
C PRO A 435 13.57 16.48 11.74
N ALA A 436 12.55 15.68 11.43
CA ALA A 436 11.27 16.17 10.94
C ALA A 436 10.56 17.09 11.95
N VAL A 437 10.52 16.66 13.22
CA VAL A 437 9.92 17.47 14.31
C VAL A 437 10.67 18.76 14.50
N VAL A 438 12.00 18.72 14.56
CA VAL A 438 12.87 19.91 14.69
C VAL A 438 12.67 20.85 13.51
N GLY A 439 12.67 20.32 12.28
CA GLY A 439 12.43 21.11 11.07
C GLY A 439 11.06 21.78 11.06
N ALA A 440 10.01 21.07 11.47
CA ALA A 440 8.66 21.61 11.59
C ALA A 440 8.60 22.72 12.66
N PHE A 441 9.25 22.51 13.81
CA PHE A 441 9.33 23.51 14.89
C PHE A 441 10.08 24.77 14.44
N ILE A 442 11.23 24.65 13.77
CA ILE A 442 11.96 25.79 13.19
C ILE A 442 11.07 26.56 12.20
N GLY A 443 10.30 25.83 11.36
CA GLY A 443 9.34 26.45 10.45
C GLY A 443 8.18 27.16 11.13
N PHE A 444 7.90 26.84 12.39
CA PHE A 444 6.86 27.51 13.21
C PHE A 444 7.32 28.82 13.82
N LEU A 445 8.62 29.09 13.89
CA LEU A 445 9.16 30.31 14.47
C LEU A 445 8.72 31.56 13.71
N PRO A 446 8.55 32.72 14.38
CA PRO A 446 7.97 33.92 13.80
C PRO A 446 8.85 34.65 12.77
N PHE A 447 10.08 34.19 12.53
CA PHE A 447 11.01 34.74 11.55
C PHE A 447 10.58 34.54 10.09
N TRP A 448 9.65 33.64 9.84
CA TRP A 448 9.22 33.28 8.49
C TRP A 448 7.94 34.02 8.10
N PRO A 449 7.86 34.58 6.87
CA PRO A 449 6.68 35.29 6.41
C PRO A 449 5.47 34.36 6.34
N MET A 450 4.36 34.76 6.94
CA MET A 450 3.07 34.09 6.76
C MET A 450 2.55 34.36 5.33
N ASN A 451 2.17 33.31 4.64
CA ASN A 451 1.68 33.42 3.27
C ASN A 451 0.21 33.88 3.26
N LYS A 452 -0.04 35.20 3.21
CA LYS A 452 -1.39 35.80 3.22
C LYS A 452 -2.21 35.56 1.93
N LYS A 453 -1.67 34.85 0.92
CA LYS A 453 -2.25 34.80 -0.45
C LYS A 453 -3.24 33.66 -0.69
N ASN A 454 -3.61 32.83 0.26
CA ASN A 454 -4.53 31.71 0.03
C ASN A 454 -5.86 31.86 0.82
N GLU A 455 -6.49 33.03 0.79
CA GLU A 455 -7.84 33.20 1.35
C GLU A 455 -8.97 32.65 0.44
N ASN A 456 -8.63 32.11 -0.75
CA ASN A 456 -9.60 31.59 -1.74
C ASN A 456 -9.28 30.16 -2.18
N ILE A 457 -9.18 29.20 -1.22
CA ILE A 457 -9.29 27.77 -1.54
C ILE A 457 -10.18 27.08 -0.51
#